data_d36953e9565998e6a2f72a6059e3d9e2
#
_entry.id   d36953e9565998e6a2f72a6059e3d9e2
#
_cell.length_a   1.000
_cell.length_b   1.000
_cell.length_c   1.000
_cell.angle_alpha   90.00
_cell.angle_beta   90.00
_cell.angle_gamma   90.00
#
_symmetry.space_group_name_H-M   'P 1'
#
loop_
_entity.id
_entity.type
_entity.pdbx_description
1 polymer ?
#
loop_
_entity_poly.entity_id
_entity_poly.type
_entity_poly.pdbx_seq_one_letter_code
_entity_poly.pdbx_strand_id
1 'polypeptide(L)'
;MTASYAVFGQPIAHSLSPHIHAAFARQEGIALDYQAIEAAPADFPAVLEAFAADGGAGANVTAPLKEIAFSLCTTFTSRAKLAGSVNTLLRKGDGWHGDTTDGVGLVRDLTERHLLDLRGRRVLLLGAGGSARSVAPALLDAGILHLTVVNRTPERADELADIIGEPGRISTRYWDDLRNQGDFELIVNATSAGRNRSAAFDLPLSLVNSMTTAVDLNYGEAAIAFLAWARSANCRNTVDGLGMLVEQAATSFQQWHEVHPETDPVYAELRSRAALADNA
;
A
#
# COMPACT_ATOMS: atom_id res chain seq x y z
N MET A 1 -4.06 29.07 13.15
CA MET A 1 -3.08 28.51 12.19
C MET A 1 -3.73 27.32 11.55
N THR A 2 -3.60 27.17 10.23
CA THR A 2 -4.07 25.96 9.53
C THR A 2 -3.18 24.81 9.96
N ALA A 3 -3.78 23.65 10.29
CA ALA A 3 -3.02 22.47 10.66
C ALA A 3 -2.20 21.97 9.46
N SER A 4 -0.95 21.60 9.68
CA SER A 4 -0.02 21.18 8.65
C SER A 4 0.05 19.65 8.59
N TYR A 5 0.04 19.11 7.36
CA TYR A 5 0.11 17.68 7.06
C TYR A 5 1.22 17.42 6.05
N ALA A 6 1.71 16.18 6.00
CA ALA A 6 2.75 15.82 5.04
C ALA A 6 2.67 14.37 4.58
N VAL A 7 3.38 14.04 3.50
CA VAL A 7 3.80 12.67 3.19
C VAL A 7 5.32 12.59 3.21
N PHE A 8 5.86 11.60 3.94
CA PHE A 8 7.29 11.32 4.03
C PHE A 8 7.66 10.06 3.24
N GLY A 9 8.77 10.10 2.53
CA GLY A 9 9.31 8.97 1.77
C GLY A 9 10.61 9.30 1.05
N GLN A 10 11.18 8.30 0.35
CA GLN A 10 12.37 8.52 -0.47
C GLN A 10 12.42 7.53 -1.65
N PRO A 11 12.35 8.00 -2.92
CA PRO A 11 12.04 9.37 -3.33
C PRO A 11 10.54 9.71 -3.11
N ILE A 12 10.20 11.00 -3.00
CA ILE A 12 8.82 11.44 -2.73
C ILE A 12 8.25 12.43 -3.75
N ALA A 13 9.08 12.99 -4.61
CA ALA A 13 8.69 14.07 -5.52
C ALA A 13 7.51 13.72 -6.46
N HIS A 14 7.31 12.44 -6.75
CA HIS A 14 6.24 11.94 -7.63
C HIS A 14 4.97 11.51 -6.88
N SER A 15 4.89 11.78 -5.57
CA SER A 15 3.74 11.39 -4.77
C SER A 15 2.47 12.12 -5.21
N LEU A 16 1.39 11.37 -5.43
CA LEU A 16 0.07 11.92 -5.70
C LEU A 16 -0.69 12.30 -4.42
N SER A 17 -0.16 11.97 -3.23
CA SER A 17 -0.83 12.23 -1.96
C SER A 17 -1.20 13.70 -1.74
N PRO A 18 -0.33 14.70 -2.05
CA PRO A 18 -0.71 16.12 -1.91
C PRO A 18 -1.91 16.49 -2.77
N HIS A 19 -1.98 15.97 -4.00
CA HIS A 19 -3.11 16.22 -4.89
C HIS A 19 -4.40 15.56 -4.39
N ILE A 20 -4.32 14.30 -3.93
CA ILE A 20 -5.47 13.55 -3.40
C ILE A 20 -6.04 14.25 -2.18
N HIS A 21 -5.21 14.56 -1.19
CA HIS A 21 -5.66 15.23 0.04
C HIS A 21 -6.18 16.64 -0.23
N ALA A 22 -5.61 17.39 -1.16
CA ALA A 22 -6.15 18.68 -1.58
C ALA A 22 -7.53 18.54 -2.27
N ALA A 23 -7.76 17.46 -3.03
CA ALA A 23 -9.07 17.17 -3.62
C ALA A 23 -10.11 16.84 -2.54
N PHE A 24 -9.77 16.00 -1.57
CA PHE A 24 -10.64 15.69 -0.43
C PHE A 24 -10.97 16.93 0.41
N ALA A 25 -9.96 17.76 0.70
CA ALA A 25 -10.17 19.01 1.45
C ALA A 25 -11.12 19.97 0.73
N ARG A 26 -11.04 20.06 -0.61
CA ARG A 26 -11.99 20.86 -1.40
C ARG A 26 -13.43 20.32 -1.34
N GLN A 27 -13.59 18.98 -1.37
CA GLN A 27 -14.93 18.36 -1.25
C GLN A 27 -15.58 18.72 0.09
N GLU A 28 -14.78 18.68 1.17
CA GLU A 28 -15.27 18.85 2.54
C GLU A 28 -15.22 20.31 3.03
N GLY A 29 -14.76 21.26 2.19
CA GLY A 29 -14.63 22.66 2.57
C GLY A 29 -13.57 22.89 3.67
N ILE A 30 -12.57 22.03 3.79
CA ILE A 30 -11.51 22.09 4.81
C ILE A 30 -10.30 22.81 4.25
N ALA A 31 -9.75 23.77 5.02
CA ALA A 31 -8.46 24.38 4.70
C ALA A 31 -7.34 23.42 5.10
N LEU A 32 -6.58 22.94 4.13
CA LEU A 32 -5.52 21.95 4.30
C LEU A 32 -4.19 22.46 3.73
N ASP A 33 -3.14 22.41 4.54
CA ASP A 33 -1.75 22.49 4.07
C ASP A 33 -1.15 21.07 4.10
N TYR A 34 -0.84 20.52 2.89
CA TYR A 34 -0.32 19.17 2.76
C TYR A 34 0.88 19.14 1.82
N GLN A 35 2.03 18.72 2.33
CA GLN A 35 3.32 18.80 1.67
C GLN A 35 3.92 17.40 1.42
N ALA A 36 4.80 17.29 0.41
CA ALA A 36 5.66 16.13 0.23
C ALA A 36 7.06 16.47 0.77
N ILE A 37 7.53 15.72 1.75
CA ILE A 37 8.82 15.95 2.41
C ILE A 37 9.69 14.70 2.20
N GLU A 38 10.82 14.89 1.50
CA GLU A 38 11.78 13.81 1.32
C GLU A 38 12.62 13.63 2.58
N ALA A 39 12.75 12.38 3.03
CA ALA A 39 13.61 12.03 4.15
C ALA A 39 14.29 10.68 3.91
N ALA A 40 15.60 10.64 4.08
CA ALA A 40 16.33 9.38 4.11
C ALA A 40 16.03 8.62 5.41
N PRO A 41 16.13 7.27 5.43
CA PRO A 41 15.87 6.47 6.62
C PRO A 41 16.59 6.94 7.89
N ALA A 42 17.84 7.37 7.76
CA ALA A 42 18.64 7.84 8.87
C ALA A 42 18.20 9.20 9.42
N ASP A 43 17.64 10.06 8.55
CA ASP A 43 17.28 11.44 8.87
C ASP A 43 15.81 11.56 9.30
N PHE A 44 14.99 10.56 8.95
CA PHE A 44 13.54 10.62 9.14
C PHE A 44 13.10 10.93 10.58
N PRO A 45 13.70 10.37 11.65
CA PRO A 45 13.33 10.71 13.01
C PRO A 45 13.47 12.21 13.31
N ALA A 46 14.58 12.83 12.92
CA ALA A 46 14.83 14.25 13.14
C ALA A 46 13.92 15.15 12.27
N VAL A 47 13.67 14.74 11.02
CA VAL A 47 12.76 15.45 10.11
C VAL A 47 11.32 15.42 10.63
N LEU A 48 10.87 14.28 11.16
CA LEU A 48 9.54 14.13 11.74
C LEU A 48 9.38 14.95 13.04
N GLU A 49 10.43 15.03 13.85
CA GLU A 49 10.45 15.85 15.06
C GLU A 49 10.38 17.34 14.73
N ALA A 50 11.16 17.81 13.75
CA ALA A 50 11.09 19.18 13.26
C ALA A 50 9.70 19.53 12.71
N PHE A 51 9.10 18.65 11.91
CA PHE A 51 7.74 18.81 11.41
C PHE A 51 6.71 18.92 12.55
N ALA A 52 6.86 18.12 13.60
CA ALA A 52 6.00 18.19 14.78
C ALA A 52 6.14 19.53 15.52
N ALA A 53 7.38 20.03 15.67
CA ALA A 53 7.68 21.32 16.32
C ALA A 53 7.09 22.50 15.53
N ASP A 54 7.03 22.40 14.21
CA ASP A 54 6.44 23.41 13.30
C ASP A 54 4.91 23.31 13.19
N GLY A 55 4.25 22.50 14.05
CA GLY A 55 2.78 22.40 14.11
C GLY A 55 2.19 21.30 13.23
N GLY A 56 2.97 20.31 12.85
CA GLY A 56 2.50 19.13 12.14
C GLY A 56 1.45 18.36 12.92
N ALA A 57 0.25 18.22 12.33
CA ALA A 57 -0.91 17.57 12.98
C ALA A 57 -1.07 16.10 12.57
N GLY A 58 -0.62 15.74 11.39
CA GLY A 58 -0.68 14.37 10.87
C GLY A 58 0.23 14.19 9.66
N ALA A 59 0.56 12.94 9.36
CA ALA A 59 1.36 12.65 8.19
C ALA A 59 1.06 11.25 7.61
N ASN A 60 1.23 11.11 6.30
CA ASN A 60 1.40 9.80 5.68
C ASN A 60 2.89 9.45 5.59
N VAL A 61 3.17 8.17 5.57
CA VAL A 61 4.52 7.64 5.42
C VAL A 61 4.53 6.57 4.33
N THR A 62 5.47 6.66 3.41
CA THR A 62 5.67 5.65 2.37
C THR A 62 7.06 5.03 2.43
N ALA A 63 7.36 4.15 1.49
CA ALA A 63 8.64 3.45 1.43
C ALA A 63 9.84 4.45 1.35
N PRO A 64 10.93 4.13 2.03
CA PRO A 64 11.21 2.93 2.83
C PRO A 64 10.91 3.12 4.34
N LEU A 65 10.14 4.12 4.75
CA LEU A 65 10.09 4.67 6.10
C LEU A 65 9.02 4.05 7.02
N LYS A 66 8.12 3.19 6.51
CA LYS A 66 6.93 2.71 7.26
C LYS A 66 7.27 1.91 8.53
N GLU A 67 8.33 1.10 8.49
CA GLU A 67 8.79 0.32 9.66
C GLU A 67 9.50 1.24 10.68
N ILE A 68 10.21 2.27 10.21
CA ILE A 68 10.81 3.30 11.08
C ILE A 68 9.71 4.13 11.72
N ALA A 69 8.69 4.56 10.97
CA ALA A 69 7.55 5.30 11.51
C ALA A 69 6.87 4.53 12.65
N PHE A 70 6.76 3.20 12.51
CA PHE A 70 6.24 2.36 13.58
C PHE A 70 7.06 2.52 14.87
N SER A 71 8.38 2.49 14.80
CA SER A 71 9.25 2.62 15.98
C SER A 71 9.19 4.01 16.65
N LEU A 72 8.71 5.05 15.94
CA LEU A 72 8.60 6.43 16.43
C LEU A 72 7.24 6.74 17.06
N CYS A 73 6.26 5.83 16.97
CA CYS A 73 4.94 6.03 17.54
C CYS A 73 4.89 5.60 19.01
N THR A 74 4.09 6.33 19.79
CA THR A 74 3.84 6.03 21.21
C THR A 74 2.60 5.15 21.42
N THR A 75 1.65 5.21 20.50
CA THR A 75 0.41 4.42 20.49
C THR A 75 0.05 3.97 19.08
N PHE A 76 -0.77 2.92 18.96
CA PHE A 76 -1.07 2.29 17.68
C PHE A 76 -2.52 1.83 17.61
N THR A 77 -3.06 1.77 16.40
CA THR A 77 -4.22 0.92 16.11
C THR A 77 -3.83 -0.56 16.18
N SER A 78 -4.80 -1.46 16.41
CA SER A 78 -4.55 -2.91 16.45
C SER A 78 -3.93 -3.42 15.15
N ARG A 79 -4.38 -2.91 13.99
CA ARG A 79 -3.85 -3.31 12.68
C ARG A 79 -2.41 -2.82 12.46
N ALA A 80 -2.05 -1.61 12.90
CA ALA A 80 -0.68 -1.12 12.81
C ALA A 80 0.27 -1.91 13.71
N LYS A 81 -0.21 -2.27 14.92
CA LYS A 81 0.55 -3.09 15.86
C LYS A 81 0.82 -4.49 15.29
N LEU A 82 -0.18 -5.11 14.67
CA LEU A 82 -0.04 -6.41 14.02
C LEU A 82 0.91 -6.33 12.80
N ALA A 83 0.78 -5.29 11.99
CA ALA A 83 1.62 -5.10 10.81
C ALA A 83 3.09 -4.76 11.14
N GLY A 84 3.38 -4.17 12.32
CA GLY A 84 4.68 -3.59 12.62
C GLY A 84 5.09 -2.50 11.62
N SER A 85 4.11 -1.81 11.04
CA SER A 85 4.28 -0.85 9.95
C SER A 85 3.22 0.23 10.02
N VAL A 86 3.61 1.49 9.81
CA VAL A 86 2.75 2.67 9.87
C VAL A 86 2.86 3.46 8.57
N ASN A 87 1.71 3.79 7.97
CA ASN A 87 1.63 4.71 6.84
C ASN A 87 0.84 5.99 7.17
N THR A 88 0.25 6.07 8.37
CA THR A 88 -0.57 7.20 8.81
C THR A 88 -0.21 7.55 10.26
N LEU A 89 0.15 8.80 10.47
CA LEU A 89 0.50 9.39 11.76
C LEU A 89 -0.53 10.44 12.13
N LEU A 90 -1.00 10.40 13.37
CA LEU A 90 -1.85 11.40 13.98
C LEU A 90 -1.17 11.95 15.23
N ARG A 91 -1.02 13.28 15.34
CA ARG A 91 -0.44 13.92 16.52
C ARG A 91 -1.37 13.77 17.72
N LYS A 92 -0.89 13.19 18.81
CA LYS A 92 -1.62 13.05 20.09
C LYS A 92 -0.73 13.51 21.25
N GLY A 93 -1.00 14.69 21.77
CA GLY A 93 -0.13 15.30 22.78
C GLY A 93 1.29 15.47 22.22
N ASP A 94 2.29 15.01 22.97
CA ASP A 94 3.69 15.11 22.57
C ASP A 94 4.18 13.91 21.72
N GLY A 95 3.31 12.95 21.40
CA GLY A 95 3.66 11.75 20.63
C GLY A 95 2.88 11.58 19.33
N TRP A 96 3.19 10.50 18.64
CA TRP A 96 2.49 10.07 17.44
C TRP A 96 1.65 8.83 17.70
N HIS A 97 0.41 8.84 17.23
CA HIS A 97 -0.43 7.65 17.12
C HIS A 97 -0.29 7.10 15.70
N GLY A 98 0.14 5.84 15.58
CA GLY A 98 0.38 5.19 14.31
C GLY A 98 -0.78 4.32 13.85
N ASP A 99 -1.10 4.42 12.58
CA ASP A 99 -2.03 3.52 11.90
C ASP A 99 -1.46 3.04 10.56
N THR A 100 -2.05 1.96 10.04
CA THR A 100 -1.77 1.46 8.69
C THR A 100 -3.07 1.32 7.90
N THR A 101 -3.21 2.12 6.85
CA THR A 101 -4.42 2.21 6.02
C THR A 101 -4.30 1.48 4.69
N ASP A 102 -3.10 1.00 4.33
CA ASP A 102 -2.85 0.32 3.05
C ASP A 102 -3.75 -0.91 2.85
N GLY A 103 -3.88 -1.75 3.89
CA GLY A 103 -4.69 -2.96 3.81
C GLY A 103 -6.17 -2.66 3.60
N VAL A 104 -6.70 -1.68 4.34
CA VAL A 104 -8.08 -1.21 4.15
C VAL A 104 -8.27 -0.66 2.74
N GLY A 105 -7.32 0.16 2.27
CA GLY A 105 -7.37 0.74 0.93
C GLY A 105 -7.38 -0.32 -0.16
N LEU A 106 -6.51 -1.35 -0.06
CA LEU A 106 -6.49 -2.44 -1.03
C LEU A 106 -7.81 -3.23 -1.03
N VAL A 107 -8.30 -3.63 0.14
CA VAL A 107 -9.53 -4.43 0.25
C VAL A 107 -10.72 -3.66 -0.33
N ARG A 108 -10.87 -2.36 0.00
CA ARG A 108 -11.95 -1.53 -0.55
C ARG A 108 -11.86 -1.38 -2.05
N ASP A 109 -10.68 -1.08 -2.58
CA ASP A 109 -10.49 -0.97 -4.03
C ASP A 109 -10.89 -2.24 -4.76
N LEU A 110 -10.44 -3.41 -4.26
CA LEU A 110 -10.77 -4.68 -4.89
C LEU A 110 -12.25 -5.05 -4.75
N THR A 111 -12.86 -4.86 -3.59
CA THR A 111 -14.23 -5.31 -3.34
C THR A 111 -15.30 -4.33 -3.81
N GLU A 112 -15.09 -3.03 -3.66
CA GLU A 112 -16.08 -2.00 -3.97
C GLU A 112 -15.94 -1.51 -5.42
N ARG A 113 -14.73 -1.19 -5.88
CA ARG A 113 -14.51 -0.68 -7.24
C ARG A 113 -14.37 -1.78 -8.29
N HIS A 114 -13.62 -2.85 -7.97
CA HIS A 114 -13.43 -3.97 -8.89
C HIS A 114 -14.42 -5.12 -8.69
N LEU A 115 -15.33 -5.03 -7.72
CA LEU A 115 -16.36 -6.02 -7.39
C LEU A 115 -15.81 -7.44 -7.22
N LEU A 116 -14.57 -7.55 -6.71
CA LEU A 116 -13.88 -8.82 -6.53
C LEU A 116 -14.25 -9.44 -5.18
N ASP A 117 -14.91 -10.59 -5.18
CA ASP A 117 -15.09 -11.36 -3.95
C ASP A 117 -13.76 -12.01 -3.54
N LEU A 118 -13.23 -11.63 -2.39
CA LEU A 118 -11.96 -12.14 -1.86
C LEU A 118 -12.11 -13.47 -1.11
N ARG A 119 -13.32 -13.83 -0.68
CA ARG A 119 -13.56 -15.00 0.16
C ARG A 119 -13.19 -16.29 -0.54
N GLY A 120 -12.50 -17.16 0.19
CA GLY A 120 -12.13 -18.50 -0.28
C GLY A 120 -10.99 -18.52 -1.32
N ARG A 121 -10.37 -17.38 -1.66
CA ARG A 121 -9.29 -17.32 -2.66
C ARG A 121 -7.95 -17.74 -2.07
N ARG A 122 -7.14 -18.43 -2.87
CA ARG A 122 -5.71 -18.62 -2.60
C ARG A 122 -4.96 -17.42 -3.17
N VAL A 123 -4.18 -16.77 -2.32
CA VAL A 123 -3.49 -15.52 -2.65
C VAL A 123 -1.98 -15.72 -2.60
N LEU A 124 -1.28 -15.23 -3.62
CA LEU A 124 0.16 -15.08 -3.63
C LEU A 124 0.51 -13.61 -3.35
N LEU A 125 1.28 -13.37 -2.31
CA LEU A 125 1.82 -12.04 -1.97
C LEU A 125 3.32 -12.03 -2.25
N LEU A 126 3.74 -11.18 -3.17
CA LEU A 126 5.14 -10.96 -3.51
C LEU A 126 5.66 -9.76 -2.71
N GLY A 127 6.60 -10.00 -1.81
CA GLY A 127 7.19 -9.01 -0.91
C GLY A 127 6.77 -9.19 0.54
N ALA A 128 7.63 -8.72 1.47
CA ALA A 128 7.42 -8.73 2.92
C ALA A 128 7.85 -7.38 3.57
N GLY A 129 7.81 -6.29 2.82
CA GLY A 129 8.06 -4.93 3.31
C GLY A 129 6.82 -4.29 3.94
N GLY A 130 6.93 -3.03 4.33
CA GLY A 130 5.88 -2.31 5.06
C GLY A 130 4.49 -2.36 4.44
N SER A 131 4.36 -2.29 3.11
CA SER A 131 3.05 -2.45 2.43
C SER A 131 2.54 -3.89 2.51
N ALA A 132 3.41 -4.90 2.29
CA ALA A 132 3.04 -6.31 2.42
C ALA A 132 2.57 -6.63 3.85
N ARG A 133 3.28 -6.12 4.86
CA ARG A 133 2.90 -6.25 6.28
C ARG A 133 1.53 -5.67 6.59
N SER A 134 1.15 -4.59 5.91
CA SER A 134 -0.17 -3.95 6.06
C SER A 134 -1.28 -4.72 5.34
N VAL A 135 -1.03 -5.20 4.11
CA VAL A 135 -2.09 -5.83 3.31
C VAL A 135 -2.32 -7.29 3.66
N ALA A 136 -1.31 -8.02 4.16
CA ALA A 136 -1.44 -9.44 4.49
C ALA A 136 -2.53 -9.71 5.55
N PRO A 137 -2.55 -9.06 6.73
CA PRO A 137 -3.64 -9.25 7.68
C PRO A 137 -5.00 -8.84 7.11
N ALA A 138 -5.07 -7.72 6.37
CA ALA A 138 -6.34 -7.24 5.81
C ALA A 138 -6.94 -8.21 4.78
N LEU A 139 -6.11 -8.87 3.98
CA LEU A 139 -6.56 -9.93 3.06
C LEU A 139 -7.09 -11.15 3.83
N LEU A 140 -6.43 -11.55 4.91
CA LEU A 140 -6.89 -12.64 5.79
C LEU A 140 -8.23 -12.30 6.45
N ASP A 141 -8.38 -11.07 6.95
CA ASP A 141 -9.63 -10.56 7.53
C ASP A 141 -10.76 -10.48 6.50
N ALA A 142 -10.44 -10.20 5.24
CA ALA A 142 -11.39 -10.22 4.12
C ALA A 142 -11.86 -11.63 3.72
N GLY A 143 -11.34 -12.68 4.38
CA GLY A 143 -11.82 -14.06 4.25
C GLY A 143 -11.16 -14.86 3.14
N ILE A 144 -9.96 -14.50 2.68
CA ILE A 144 -9.20 -15.36 1.75
C ILE A 144 -8.96 -16.73 2.39
N LEU A 145 -8.86 -17.76 1.58
CA LEU A 145 -8.64 -19.14 2.06
C LEU A 145 -7.22 -19.32 2.58
N HIS A 146 -6.24 -18.88 1.81
CA HIS A 146 -4.83 -19.08 2.13
C HIS A 146 -3.96 -17.99 1.50
N LEU A 147 -2.97 -17.51 2.26
CA LEU A 147 -1.96 -16.54 1.84
C LEU A 147 -0.60 -17.24 1.72
N THR A 148 -0.03 -17.24 0.52
CA THR A 148 1.36 -17.65 0.31
C THR A 148 2.22 -16.40 0.16
N VAL A 149 3.21 -16.23 1.03
CA VAL A 149 4.12 -15.08 1.00
C VAL A 149 5.47 -15.51 0.42
N VAL A 150 5.98 -14.72 -0.51
CA VAL A 150 7.29 -14.91 -1.12
C VAL A 150 8.06 -13.60 -1.07
N ASN A 151 9.29 -13.64 -0.61
CA ASN A 151 10.17 -12.47 -0.59
C ASN A 151 11.58 -12.84 -1.03
N ARG A 152 12.31 -11.89 -1.63
CA ARG A 152 13.70 -12.09 -2.05
C ARG A 152 14.63 -12.48 -0.88
N THR A 153 14.35 -11.95 0.32
CA THR A 153 14.97 -12.34 1.58
C THR A 153 13.96 -13.21 2.33
N PRO A 154 14.10 -14.54 2.31
CA PRO A 154 13.08 -15.47 2.83
C PRO A 154 12.72 -15.22 4.30
N GLU A 155 13.71 -14.87 5.13
CA GLU A 155 13.53 -14.64 6.56
C GLU A 155 12.50 -13.54 6.85
N ARG A 156 12.39 -12.53 5.97
CA ARG A 156 11.35 -11.49 6.11
C ARG A 156 9.95 -12.00 5.84
N ALA A 157 9.80 -12.98 4.96
CA ALA A 157 8.50 -13.63 4.72
C ALA A 157 8.11 -14.50 5.92
N ASP A 158 9.08 -15.26 6.46
CA ASP A 158 8.88 -16.10 7.64
C ASP A 158 8.52 -15.23 8.87
N GLU A 159 9.24 -14.13 9.09
CA GLU A 159 8.92 -13.15 10.14
C GLU A 159 7.48 -12.60 10.01
N LEU A 160 7.04 -12.27 8.78
CA LEU A 160 5.67 -11.81 8.54
C LEU A 160 4.65 -12.88 8.88
N ALA A 161 4.89 -14.14 8.49
CA ALA A 161 4.01 -15.26 8.81
C ALA A 161 3.93 -15.53 10.32
N ASP A 162 5.06 -15.47 11.00
CA ASP A 162 5.14 -15.65 12.46
C ASP A 162 4.39 -14.55 13.23
N ILE A 163 4.52 -13.29 12.79
CA ILE A 163 3.81 -12.14 13.40
C ILE A 163 2.29 -12.29 13.25
N ILE A 164 1.82 -12.74 12.08
CA ILE A 164 0.38 -12.97 11.83
C ILE A 164 -0.14 -14.12 12.68
N GLY A 165 0.65 -15.17 12.87
CA GLY A 165 0.35 -16.25 13.82
C GLY A 165 -0.81 -17.17 13.42
N GLU A 166 -1.15 -17.26 12.12
CA GLU A 166 -2.21 -18.13 11.58
C GLU A 166 -1.65 -19.25 10.68
N PRO A 167 -0.89 -20.23 11.19
CA PRO A 167 -0.14 -21.20 10.37
C PRO A 167 -1.02 -22.06 9.45
N GLY A 168 -2.33 -22.15 9.74
CA GLY A 168 -3.29 -22.83 8.87
C GLY A 168 -3.74 -22.01 7.65
N ARG A 169 -3.50 -20.69 7.64
CA ARG A 169 -3.97 -19.77 6.61
C ARG A 169 -2.85 -18.99 5.93
N ILE A 170 -1.63 -19.02 6.45
CA ILE A 170 -0.45 -18.39 5.86
C ILE A 170 0.69 -19.37 5.73
N SER A 171 1.43 -19.30 4.65
CA SER A 171 2.67 -20.06 4.45
C SER A 171 3.68 -19.21 3.68
N THR A 172 4.95 -19.56 3.81
CA THR A 172 6.04 -18.94 3.07
C THR A 172 6.61 -19.90 2.04
N ARG A 173 7.16 -19.37 0.96
CA ARG A 173 7.85 -20.14 -0.08
C ARG A 173 9.07 -19.37 -0.53
N TYR A 174 10.07 -20.08 -1.04
CA TYR A 174 11.21 -19.49 -1.71
C TYR A 174 10.84 -19.07 -3.14
N TRP A 175 11.57 -18.11 -3.66
CA TRP A 175 11.33 -17.60 -5.01
C TRP A 175 11.44 -18.71 -6.07
N ASP A 176 12.44 -19.60 -5.91
CA ASP A 176 12.68 -20.72 -6.81
C ASP A 176 11.58 -21.80 -6.77
N ASP A 177 10.87 -21.90 -5.65
CA ASP A 177 9.78 -22.86 -5.46
C ASP A 177 8.50 -22.46 -6.23
N LEU A 178 8.40 -21.20 -6.68
CA LEU A 178 7.24 -20.70 -7.42
C LEU A 178 6.95 -21.53 -8.68
N ARG A 179 7.96 -22.13 -9.29
CA ARG A 179 7.80 -23.00 -10.48
C ARG A 179 6.99 -24.27 -10.20
N ASN A 180 6.95 -24.68 -8.93
CA ASN A 180 6.26 -25.89 -8.47
C ASN A 180 4.94 -25.57 -7.78
N GLN A 181 4.57 -24.31 -7.68
CA GLN A 181 3.28 -23.91 -7.15
C GLN A 181 2.22 -23.98 -8.25
N GLY A 182 0.99 -24.33 -7.85
CA GLY A 182 -0.16 -24.19 -8.72
C GLY A 182 -0.52 -22.72 -8.94
N ASP A 183 -1.59 -22.51 -9.66
CA ASP A 183 -2.16 -21.19 -9.88
C ASP A 183 -2.80 -20.57 -8.62
N PHE A 184 -2.96 -19.26 -8.64
CA PHE A 184 -3.59 -18.49 -7.59
C PHE A 184 -4.75 -17.68 -8.16
N GLU A 185 -5.80 -17.49 -7.36
CA GLU A 185 -6.95 -16.66 -7.77
C GLU A 185 -6.67 -15.16 -7.59
N LEU A 186 -5.67 -14.80 -6.76
CA LEU A 186 -5.19 -13.43 -6.60
C LEU A 186 -3.67 -13.43 -6.44
N ILE A 187 -2.99 -12.59 -7.20
CA ILE A 187 -1.54 -12.36 -7.06
C ILE A 187 -1.34 -10.88 -6.78
N VAL A 188 -0.73 -10.57 -5.64
CA VAL A 188 -0.46 -9.19 -5.20
C VAL A 188 1.04 -8.92 -5.21
N ASN A 189 1.47 -7.97 -6.03
CA ASN A 189 2.85 -7.49 -6.02
C ASN A 189 3.00 -6.31 -5.05
N ALA A 190 3.65 -6.55 -3.92
CA ALA A 190 4.01 -5.53 -2.93
C ALA A 190 5.52 -5.22 -2.94
N THR A 191 6.24 -5.60 -3.99
CA THR A 191 7.68 -5.34 -4.13
C THR A 191 7.94 -3.96 -4.73
N SER A 192 9.15 -3.45 -4.55
CA SER A 192 9.65 -2.25 -5.23
C SER A 192 10.34 -2.55 -6.57
N ALA A 193 10.29 -3.79 -7.06
CA ALA A 193 11.03 -4.23 -8.26
C ALA A 193 10.65 -3.40 -9.50
N GLY A 194 9.38 -3.05 -9.68
CA GLY A 194 8.91 -2.24 -10.81
C GLY A 194 9.42 -0.79 -10.83
N ARG A 195 9.97 -0.28 -9.73
CA ARG A 195 10.58 1.06 -9.68
C ARG A 195 11.93 1.12 -10.40
N ASN A 196 12.58 -0.02 -10.63
CA ASN A 196 13.75 -0.14 -11.48
C ASN A 196 13.31 -0.56 -12.89
N ARG A 197 13.31 0.37 -13.84
CA ARG A 197 12.87 0.19 -15.25
C ARG A 197 13.51 -1.01 -15.99
N SER A 198 14.59 -1.58 -15.45
CA SER A 198 15.33 -2.71 -16.05
C SER A 198 14.96 -4.09 -15.49
N ALA A 199 14.12 -4.18 -14.47
CA ALA A 199 13.77 -5.47 -13.86
C ALA A 199 12.54 -6.06 -14.55
N ALA A 200 12.75 -7.02 -15.44
CA ALA A 200 11.68 -7.91 -15.88
C ALA A 200 11.24 -8.79 -14.70
N PHE A 201 9.94 -9.01 -14.57
CA PHE A 201 9.43 -10.00 -13.62
C PHE A 201 9.61 -11.39 -14.23
N ASP A 202 10.60 -12.13 -13.74
CA ASP A 202 10.83 -13.54 -14.10
C ASP A 202 10.01 -14.44 -13.17
N LEU A 203 8.70 -14.42 -13.35
CA LEU A 203 7.76 -15.26 -12.62
C LEU A 203 7.20 -16.35 -13.54
N PRO A 204 6.99 -17.58 -13.03
CA PRO A 204 6.39 -18.65 -13.81
C PRO A 204 4.99 -18.27 -14.32
N LEU A 205 4.72 -18.51 -15.61
CA LEU A 205 3.40 -18.25 -16.19
C LEU A 205 2.32 -19.18 -15.61
N SER A 206 2.73 -20.33 -15.06
CA SER A 206 1.85 -21.31 -14.41
C SER A 206 1.17 -20.82 -13.12
N LEU A 207 1.61 -19.68 -12.56
CA LEU A 207 0.97 -19.06 -11.40
C LEU A 207 -0.39 -18.44 -11.73
N VAL A 208 -0.69 -18.26 -13.02
CA VAL A 208 -1.87 -17.55 -13.52
C VAL A 208 -2.78 -18.52 -14.26
N ASN A 209 -4.08 -18.40 -14.01
CA ASN A 209 -5.14 -18.99 -14.82
C ASN A 209 -6.12 -17.90 -15.31
N SER A 210 -7.16 -18.30 -16.04
CA SER A 210 -8.15 -17.35 -16.60
C SER A 210 -9.00 -16.62 -15.57
N MET A 211 -9.02 -17.08 -14.31
CA MET A 211 -9.77 -16.49 -13.19
C MET A 211 -8.87 -15.64 -12.27
N THR A 212 -7.57 -15.66 -12.48
CA THR A 212 -6.62 -14.90 -11.69
C THR A 212 -6.85 -13.40 -11.85
N THR A 213 -6.81 -12.67 -10.74
CA THR A 213 -6.62 -11.22 -10.72
C THR A 213 -5.19 -10.92 -10.29
N ALA A 214 -4.47 -10.16 -11.08
CA ALA A 214 -3.11 -9.70 -10.74
C ALA A 214 -3.15 -8.22 -10.34
N VAL A 215 -2.64 -7.91 -9.15
CA VAL A 215 -2.66 -6.59 -8.54
C VAL A 215 -1.24 -6.13 -8.28
N ASP A 216 -0.86 -4.96 -8.77
CA ASP A 216 0.38 -4.29 -8.35
C ASP A 216 0.05 -3.19 -7.35
N LEU A 217 0.70 -3.15 -6.19
CA LEU A 217 0.52 -2.05 -5.24
C LEU A 217 1.23 -0.77 -5.69
N ASN A 218 2.07 -0.84 -6.72
CA ASN A 218 2.57 0.34 -7.41
C ASN A 218 1.57 0.78 -8.49
N TYR A 219 1.69 2.02 -8.97
CA TYR A 219 0.87 2.60 -10.04
C TYR A 219 1.75 3.28 -11.08
N GLY A 220 1.15 3.62 -12.24
CA GLY A 220 1.85 4.25 -13.36
C GLY A 220 2.97 3.37 -13.90
N GLU A 221 4.08 3.97 -14.30
CA GLU A 221 5.23 3.26 -14.90
C GLU A 221 5.75 2.10 -14.03
N ALA A 222 5.70 2.24 -12.71
CA ALA A 222 6.22 1.22 -11.80
C ALA A 222 5.39 -0.09 -11.80
N ALA A 223 4.13 -0.04 -12.24
CA ALA A 223 3.27 -1.21 -12.34
C ALA A 223 3.39 -1.95 -13.69
N ILE A 224 3.93 -1.30 -14.73
CA ILE A 224 3.91 -1.79 -16.11
C ILE A 224 4.51 -3.18 -16.22
N ALA A 225 5.69 -3.40 -15.66
CA ALA A 225 6.43 -4.66 -15.85
C ALA A 225 5.69 -5.86 -15.26
N PHE A 226 5.14 -5.74 -14.05
CA PHE A 226 4.39 -6.81 -13.42
C PHE A 226 3.06 -7.07 -14.14
N LEU A 227 2.32 -6.03 -14.48
CA LEU A 227 1.05 -6.19 -15.19
C LEU A 227 1.24 -6.71 -16.63
N ALA A 228 2.36 -6.37 -17.29
CA ALA A 228 2.72 -6.94 -18.58
C ALA A 228 3.03 -8.44 -18.46
N TRP A 229 3.78 -8.86 -17.44
CA TRP A 229 3.99 -10.28 -17.14
C TRP A 229 2.65 -11.00 -16.94
N ALA A 230 1.76 -10.45 -16.11
CA ALA A 230 0.46 -11.06 -15.85
C ALA A 230 -0.36 -11.24 -17.14
N ARG A 231 -0.39 -10.24 -18.01
CA ARG A 231 -1.07 -10.32 -19.31
C ARG A 231 -0.42 -11.37 -20.23
N SER A 232 0.91 -11.49 -20.24
CA SER A 232 1.62 -12.53 -21.02
C SER A 232 1.31 -13.95 -20.53
N ALA A 233 0.93 -14.08 -19.24
CA ALA A 233 0.44 -15.33 -18.64
C ALA A 233 -1.08 -15.55 -18.84
N ASN A 234 -1.74 -14.78 -19.72
CA ASN A 234 -3.18 -14.80 -19.98
C ASN A 234 -4.06 -14.37 -18.80
N CYS A 235 -3.53 -13.59 -17.85
CA CYS A 235 -4.33 -12.95 -16.83
C CYS A 235 -5.24 -11.89 -17.47
N ARG A 236 -6.56 -12.04 -17.31
CA ARG A 236 -7.54 -11.10 -17.88
C ARG A 236 -7.78 -9.89 -17.00
N ASN A 237 -7.65 -10.07 -15.68
CA ASN A 237 -7.94 -9.04 -14.70
C ASN A 237 -6.63 -8.51 -14.12
N THR A 238 -6.25 -7.30 -14.51
CA THR A 238 -5.04 -6.64 -13.98
C THR A 238 -5.43 -5.30 -13.35
N VAL A 239 -4.94 -5.06 -12.13
CA VAL A 239 -5.24 -3.86 -11.34
C VAL A 239 -3.92 -3.24 -10.89
N ASP A 240 -3.76 -1.93 -11.03
CA ASP A 240 -2.64 -1.19 -10.43
C ASP A 240 -3.03 -0.57 -9.09
N GLY A 241 -2.06 -0.02 -8.37
CA GLY A 241 -2.23 0.49 -7.02
C GLY A 241 -2.91 1.86 -6.91
N LEU A 242 -3.41 2.46 -8.01
CA LEU A 242 -3.97 3.81 -7.93
C LEU A 242 -5.25 3.87 -7.10
N GLY A 243 -6.15 2.88 -7.25
CA GLY A 243 -7.37 2.81 -6.45
C GLY A 243 -7.06 2.60 -4.98
N MET A 244 -6.18 1.66 -4.65
CA MET A 244 -5.69 1.49 -3.28
C MET A 244 -5.08 2.77 -2.71
N LEU A 245 -4.32 3.54 -3.50
CA LEU A 245 -3.73 4.81 -3.07
C LEU A 245 -4.79 5.83 -2.66
N VAL A 246 -5.88 5.93 -3.41
CA VAL A 246 -6.99 6.85 -3.10
C VAL A 246 -7.75 6.39 -1.86
N GLU A 247 -8.09 5.11 -1.76
CA GLU A 247 -8.86 4.57 -0.62
C GLU A 247 -8.10 4.65 0.71
N GLN A 248 -6.79 4.35 0.71
CA GLN A 248 -5.97 4.48 1.92
C GLN A 248 -5.82 5.95 2.35
N ALA A 249 -5.75 6.88 1.39
CA ALA A 249 -5.69 8.31 1.68
C ALA A 249 -7.01 8.82 2.27
N ALA A 250 -8.16 8.36 1.77
CA ALA A 250 -9.47 8.68 2.34
C ALA A 250 -9.60 8.19 3.78
N THR A 251 -9.07 6.99 4.07
CA THR A 251 -9.03 6.45 5.44
C THR A 251 -8.12 7.29 6.36
N SER A 252 -6.98 7.78 5.86
CA SER A 252 -6.10 8.69 6.61
C SER A 252 -6.77 10.05 6.84
N PHE A 253 -7.41 10.60 5.81
CA PHE A 253 -8.15 11.85 5.87
C PHE A 253 -9.27 11.80 6.92
N GLN A 254 -10.02 10.69 6.96
CA GLN A 254 -11.06 10.45 7.96
C GLN A 254 -10.51 10.46 9.39
N GLN A 255 -9.32 9.92 9.62
CA GLN A 255 -8.72 9.94 10.95
C GLN A 255 -8.32 11.35 11.42
N TRP A 256 -7.91 12.21 10.50
CA TRP A 256 -7.50 13.56 10.81
C TRP A 256 -8.66 14.55 10.93
N HIS A 257 -9.73 14.33 10.14
CA HIS A 257 -10.83 15.30 9.97
C HIS A 257 -12.19 14.77 10.37
N GLU A 258 -12.29 13.50 10.81
CA GLU A 258 -13.53 12.83 11.25
C GLU A 258 -14.63 12.75 10.17
N VAL A 259 -14.27 12.97 8.89
CA VAL A 259 -15.15 12.84 7.73
C VAL A 259 -14.49 11.96 6.67
N HIS A 260 -15.26 11.03 6.08
CA HIS A 260 -14.81 10.18 4.99
C HIS A 260 -15.19 10.82 3.64
N PRO A 261 -14.19 11.24 2.83
CA PRO A 261 -14.47 11.89 1.55
C PRO A 261 -14.90 10.89 0.48
N GLU A 262 -15.54 11.39 -0.59
CA GLU A 262 -15.86 10.60 -1.77
C GLU A 262 -14.59 10.29 -2.58
N THR A 263 -14.33 9.00 -2.83
CA THR A 263 -13.09 8.54 -3.48
C THR A 263 -13.20 8.47 -5.00
N ASP A 264 -14.35 8.10 -5.55
CA ASP A 264 -14.54 7.86 -6.98
C ASP A 264 -14.26 9.09 -7.88
N PRO A 265 -14.66 10.32 -7.52
CA PRO A 265 -14.31 11.50 -8.33
C PRO A 265 -12.82 11.74 -8.41
N VAL A 266 -12.10 11.54 -7.31
CA VAL A 266 -10.64 11.72 -7.25
C VAL A 266 -9.92 10.63 -8.04
N TYR A 267 -10.36 9.39 -7.91
CA TYR A 267 -9.85 8.28 -8.71
C TYR A 267 -10.04 8.51 -10.20
N ALA A 268 -11.25 8.93 -10.64
CA ALA A 268 -11.56 9.20 -12.04
C ALA A 268 -10.71 10.34 -12.60
N GLU A 269 -10.49 11.42 -11.83
CA GLU A 269 -9.62 12.53 -12.22
C GLU A 269 -8.18 12.06 -12.45
N LEU A 270 -7.61 11.27 -11.52
CA LEU A 270 -6.24 10.76 -11.62
C LEU A 270 -6.08 9.81 -12.81
N ARG A 271 -7.05 8.94 -13.08
CA ARG A 271 -7.06 8.06 -14.26
C ARG A 271 -7.06 8.84 -15.56
N SER A 272 -7.87 9.88 -15.65
CA SER A 272 -7.92 10.74 -16.84
C SER A 272 -6.60 11.45 -17.10
N ARG A 273 -5.92 11.93 -16.05
CA ARG A 273 -4.59 12.58 -16.17
C ARG A 273 -3.53 11.59 -16.63
N ALA A 274 -3.51 10.37 -16.10
CA ALA A 274 -2.57 9.34 -16.52
C ALA A 274 -2.75 8.99 -18.01
N ALA A 275 -3.99 8.80 -18.48
CA ALA A 275 -4.28 8.52 -19.88
C ALA A 275 -3.87 9.64 -20.85
N LEU A 276 -3.92 10.90 -20.41
CA LEU A 276 -3.44 12.04 -21.21
C LEU A 276 -1.92 12.09 -21.29
N ALA A 277 -1.21 11.71 -20.22
CA ALA A 277 0.24 11.66 -20.20
C ALA A 277 0.81 10.52 -21.08
N ASP A 278 0.12 9.38 -21.16
CA ASP A 278 0.52 8.25 -22.00
C ASP A 278 0.34 8.53 -23.53
N ASN A 279 -0.48 9.53 -23.88
CA ASN A 279 -0.76 9.91 -25.27
C ASN A 279 0.04 11.15 -25.75
N ALA A 280 0.88 11.74 -24.91
CA ALA A 280 1.69 12.93 -25.22
C ALA A 280 3.17 12.57 -25.44
#